data_7106016928ceac13d33e3a77cc679b87
#
_entry.id   7106016928ceac13d33e3a77cc679b87
#
_cell.length_a   1.000
_cell.length_b   1.000
_cell.length_c   1.000
_cell.angle_alpha   90.00
_cell.angle_beta   90.00
_cell.angle_gamma   90.00
#
_symmetry.space_group_name_H-M   'P 1'
#
loop_
_entity.id
_entity.type
_entity.pdbx_description
1 polymer ?
#
loop_
_entity_poly.entity_id
_entity_poly.type
_entity_poly.pdbx_seq_one_letter_code
_entity_poly.pdbx_strand_id
1 'polypeptide(L)'
;MEMWQKVLLSIVGGLFTILLVVWIAFQVSPRPGAFLINRLFAGKAEITEPTKFQAAQQQVVVTKDLAYPSTHQENQFDLYLPKAKAPVLLWIHGGGYVGGDKAGMVEFATRTAADAHVAVVAMNYQLAPDSQYPNQLQQVDELVHYLQRHATDFPQLDLTKIFIGGDSAGAQIALQYATVQTNPDYAKTLNLTPRITKELQGTLSYCGPVDLQQVAHEQSQDRFLKFFVKTVAWSLLGTKDWQHSAQLQQASVAQHVTASFPPTFITDAQNFSFQSQGEALVQKLTALQVPVTSLFFQEALNHEYQFDYALPEAQTCYQQTIAFLKEYQ
;
A
#
# COMPACT_ATOMS: atom_id res chain seq x y z
N MET A 1 -3.80 57.35 -18.45
CA MET A 1 -3.18 56.03 -18.33
C MET A 1 -2.87 55.54 -19.72
N GLU A 2 -1.62 55.30 -20.05
CA GLU A 2 -1.18 54.89 -21.38
C GLU A 2 -1.65 53.50 -21.74
N MET A 3 -1.79 53.20 -23.03
CA MET A 3 -2.31 51.90 -23.52
C MET A 3 -1.56 50.71 -22.91
N TRP A 4 -0.24 50.79 -22.79
CA TRP A 4 0.59 49.75 -22.20
C TRP A 4 0.31 49.51 -20.70
N GLN A 5 -0.01 50.60 -19.94
CA GLN A 5 -0.42 50.48 -18.53
C GLN A 5 -1.75 49.71 -18.37
N LYS A 6 -2.71 49.96 -19.27
CA LYS A 6 -3.98 49.21 -19.26
C LYS A 6 -3.76 47.76 -19.58
N VAL A 7 -2.89 47.43 -20.59
CA VAL A 7 -2.54 46.05 -20.93
C VAL A 7 -1.85 45.35 -19.75
N LEU A 8 -0.86 46.01 -19.10
CA LEU A 8 -0.18 45.44 -17.96
C LEU A 8 -1.13 45.16 -16.79
N LEU A 9 -2.05 46.13 -16.49
CA LEU A 9 -3.06 45.94 -15.44
C LEU A 9 -4.00 44.77 -15.75
N SER A 10 -4.39 44.60 -17.04
CA SER A 10 -5.22 43.48 -17.44
C SER A 10 -4.50 42.13 -17.29
N ILE A 11 -3.20 42.05 -17.62
CA ILE A 11 -2.39 40.84 -17.44
C ILE A 11 -2.25 40.52 -15.94
N VAL A 12 -1.90 41.51 -15.09
CA VAL A 12 -1.78 41.35 -13.65
C VAL A 12 -3.11 40.93 -13.03
N GLY A 13 -4.21 41.55 -13.41
CA GLY A 13 -5.55 41.17 -12.96
C GLY A 13 -5.94 39.76 -13.39
N GLY A 14 -5.62 39.37 -14.61
CA GLY A 14 -5.85 38.01 -15.10
C GLY A 14 -5.03 36.97 -14.30
N LEU A 15 -3.74 37.24 -14.08
CA LEU A 15 -2.89 36.36 -13.25
C LEU A 15 -3.41 36.25 -11.82
N PHE A 16 -3.80 37.36 -11.20
CA PHE A 16 -4.38 37.34 -9.85
C PHE A 16 -5.66 36.50 -9.79
N THR A 17 -6.53 36.66 -10.78
CA THR A 17 -7.77 35.86 -10.86
C THR A 17 -7.46 34.36 -10.97
N ILE A 18 -6.51 33.96 -11.82
CA ILE A 18 -6.08 32.56 -11.97
C ILE A 18 -5.54 32.04 -10.64
N LEU A 19 -4.64 32.77 -9.98
CA LEU A 19 -4.08 32.36 -8.69
C LEU A 19 -5.15 32.20 -7.62
N LEU A 20 -6.14 33.11 -7.61
CA LEU A 20 -7.27 33.07 -6.68
C LEU A 20 -8.13 31.81 -6.92
N VAL A 21 -8.44 31.52 -8.20
CA VAL A 21 -9.22 30.32 -8.58
C VAL A 21 -8.47 29.04 -8.18
N VAL A 22 -7.17 28.97 -8.45
CA VAL A 22 -6.32 27.84 -8.04
C VAL A 22 -6.33 27.71 -6.53
N TRP A 23 -6.11 28.80 -5.79
CA TRP A 23 -6.13 28.78 -4.32
C TRP A 23 -7.48 28.29 -3.79
N ILE A 24 -8.61 28.78 -4.34
CA ILE A 24 -9.95 28.32 -3.96
C ILE A 24 -10.09 26.81 -4.23
N ALA A 25 -9.64 26.31 -5.38
CA ALA A 25 -9.71 24.89 -5.72
C ALA A 25 -9.02 24.01 -4.64
N PHE A 26 -7.84 24.42 -4.15
CA PHE A 26 -7.15 23.73 -3.05
C PHE A 26 -7.87 23.86 -1.69
N GLN A 27 -8.73 24.88 -1.51
CA GLN A 27 -9.51 25.05 -0.28
C GLN A 27 -10.79 24.21 -0.26
N VAL A 28 -11.40 23.96 -1.41
CA VAL A 28 -12.72 23.30 -1.49
C VAL A 28 -12.66 21.84 -1.91
N SER A 29 -11.51 21.37 -2.42
CA SER A 29 -11.36 19.99 -2.89
C SER A 29 -9.95 19.46 -2.63
N PRO A 30 -9.79 18.16 -2.27
CA PRO A 30 -8.47 17.53 -2.19
C PRO A 30 -7.88 17.21 -3.58
N ARG A 31 -8.69 17.22 -4.65
CA ARG A 31 -8.30 16.80 -6.01
C ARG A 31 -7.06 17.47 -6.57
N PRO A 32 -6.88 18.81 -6.48
CA PRO A 32 -5.66 19.44 -6.98
C PRO A 32 -4.40 18.95 -6.24
N GLY A 33 -4.50 18.79 -4.92
CA GLY A 33 -3.40 18.27 -4.11
C GLY A 33 -3.11 16.80 -4.40
N ALA A 34 -4.15 15.96 -4.50
CA ALA A 34 -4.05 14.55 -4.86
C ALA A 34 -3.40 14.36 -6.25
N PHE A 35 -3.79 15.19 -7.23
CA PHE A 35 -3.16 15.19 -8.55
C PHE A 35 -1.66 15.48 -8.49
N LEU A 36 -1.24 16.46 -7.69
CA LEU A 36 0.18 16.78 -7.52
C LEU A 36 0.94 15.62 -6.86
N ILE A 37 0.38 15.04 -5.81
CA ILE A 37 0.98 13.89 -5.11
C ILE A 37 1.05 12.68 -6.04
N ASN A 38 -0.02 12.37 -6.76
CA ASN A 38 -0.03 11.28 -7.74
C ASN A 38 1.12 11.40 -8.75
N ARG A 39 1.39 12.64 -9.23
CA ARG A 39 2.52 12.89 -10.14
C ARG A 39 3.89 12.59 -9.54
N LEU A 40 4.06 12.70 -8.23
CA LEU A 40 5.31 12.32 -7.55
C LEU A 40 5.51 10.80 -7.56
N PHE A 41 4.42 10.02 -7.51
CA PHE A 41 4.45 8.56 -7.54
C PHE A 41 4.30 7.96 -8.95
N ALA A 42 4.05 8.78 -9.97
CA ALA A 42 3.89 8.34 -11.37
C ALA A 42 5.22 8.02 -12.08
N GLY A 43 6.30 7.79 -11.33
CA GLY A 43 7.59 7.38 -11.86
C GLY A 43 7.50 6.02 -12.56
N LYS A 44 8.41 5.77 -13.51
CA LYS A 44 8.59 4.42 -14.05
C LYS A 44 9.20 3.54 -12.98
N ALA A 45 8.78 2.28 -12.94
CA ALA A 45 9.47 1.26 -12.15
C ALA A 45 10.95 1.24 -12.55
N GLU A 46 11.83 1.58 -11.63
CA GLU A 46 13.26 1.53 -11.83
C GLU A 46 13.74 0.14 -11.41
N ILE A 47 14.52 -0.50 -12.30
CA ILE A 47 15.16 -1.77 -11.98
C ILE A 47 16.53 -1.43 -11.38
N THR A 48 16.66 -1.66 -10.08
CA THR A 48 17.85 -1.27 -9.31
C THR A 48 18.89 -2.39 -9.23
N GLU A 49 18.51 -3.66 -9.52
CA GLU A 49 19.41 -4.82 -9.61
C GLU A 49 19.18 -5.61 -10.92
N PRO A 50 19.59 -5.08 -12.08
CA PRO A 50 19.26 -5.64 -13.40
C PRO A 50 19.71 -7.08 -13.59
N THR A 51 20.86 -7.47 -13.03
CA THR A 51 21.42 -8.82 -13.20
C THR A 51 20.55 -9.87 -12.54
N LYS A 52 20.16 -9.66 -11.28
CA LYS A 52 19.29 -10.59 -10.57
C LYS A 52 17.87 -10.58 -11.14
N PHE A 53 17.39 -9.40 -11.55
CA PHE A 53 16.08 -9.28 -12.20
C PHE A 53 16.02 -10.10 -13.49
N GLN A 54 17.00 -9.99 -14.39
CA GLN A 54 17.08 -10.78 -15.63
C GLN A 54 17.14 -12.28 -15.37
N ALA A 55 17.91 -12.70 -14.36
CA ALA A 55 17.96 -14.11 -13.96
C ALA A 55 16.62 -14.63 -13.44
N ALA A 56 15.90 -13.83 -12.66
CA ALA A 56 14.55 -14.15 -12.15
C ALA A 56 13.52 -14.22 -13.29
N GLN A 57 13.58 -13.30 -14.27
CA GLN A 57 12.68 -13.30 -15.42
C GLN A 57 12.69 -14.61 -16.21
N GLN A 58 13.81 -15.33 -16.25
CA GLN A 58 13.90 -16.63 -16.92
C GLN A 58 13.16 -17.76 -16.19
N GLN A 59 12.78 -17.52 -14.94
CA GLN A 59 12.14 -18.50 -14.08
C GLN A 59 10.65 -18.22 -13.83
N VAL A 60 10.16 -17.04 -14.24
CA VAL A 60 8.82 -16.54 -13.91
C VAL A 60 8.05 -16.23 -15.19
N VAL A 61 6.81 -16.68 -15.25
CA VAL A 61 5.86 -16.27 -16.29
C VAL A 61 5.04 -15.09 -15.77
N VAL A 62 5.01 -14.01 -16.53
CA VAL A 62 4.29 -12.79 -16.14
C VAL A 62 3.09 -12.58 -17.06
N THR A 63 1.90 -12.43 -16.47
CA THR A 63 0.69 -12.01 -17.16
C THR A 63 0.22 -10.71 -16.56
N LYS A 64 0.06 -9.68 -17.38
CA LYS A 64 -0.30 -8.34 -16.94
C LYS A 64 -1.75 -8.00 -17.22
N ASP A 65 -2.25 -7.04 -16.45
CA ASP A 65 -3.54 -6.38 -16.66
C ASP A 65 -4.73 -7.35 -16.71
N LEU A 66 -4.67 -8.42 -15.90
CA LEU A 66 -5.81 -9.31 -15.70
C LEU A 66 -6.89 -8.55 -14.93
N ALA A 67 -8.13 -8.57 -15.45
CA ALA A 67 -9.24 -7.87 -14.82
C ALA A 67 -10.08 -8.82 -13.95
N TYR A 68 -10.62 -8.30 -12.86
CA TYR A 68 -11.62 -8.97 -12.02
C TYR A 68 -12.88 -8.13 -11.89
N PRO A 69 -14.06 -8.75 -11.68
CA PRO A 69 -15.30 -7.99 -11.44
C PRO A 69 -15.18 -7.14 -10.17
N SER A 70 -15.43 -5.84 -10.32
CA SER A 70 -15.46 -4.88 -9.22
C SER A 70 -16.49 -3.80 -9.51
N THR A 71 -17.06 -3.21 -8.45
CA THR A 71 -17.87 -1.99 -8.55
C THR A 71 -17.02 -0.73 -8.67
N HIS A 72 -15.70 -0.88 -8.48
CA HIS A 72 -14.69 0.18 -8.54
C HIS A 72 -13.86 0.06 -9.82
N GLN A 73 -13.26 1.17 -10.24
CA GLN A 73 -12.27 1.20 -11.34
C GLN A 73 -10.91 0.67 -10.84
N GLU A 74 -9.92 0.60 -11.74
CA GLU A 74 -8.57 0.08 -11.46
C GLU A 74 -8.62 -1.36 -10.89
N ASN A 75 -9.55 -2.16 -11.38
CA ASN A 75 -9.79 -3.54 -10.98
C ASN A 75 -8.90 -4.53 -11.78
N GLN A 76 -7.60 -4.25 -11.81
CA GLN A 76 -6.62 -5.04 -12.52
C GLN A 76 -5.53 -5.56 -11.60
N PHE A 77 -4.95 -6.71 -11.96
CA PHE A 77 -3.80 -7.29 -11.30
C PHE A 77 -2.81 -7.87 -12.29
N ASP A 78 -1.54 -7.91 -11.90
CA ASP A 78 -0.48 -8.64 -12.59
C ASP A 78 -0.18 -9.92 -11.84
N LEU A 79 0.09 -10.99 -12.59
CA LEU A 79 0.38 -12.31 -12.07
C LEU A 79 1.80 -12.72 -12.44
N TYR A 80 2.61 -13.03 -11.43
CA TYR A 80 3.99 -13.49 -11.57
C TYR A 80 4.06 -14.92 -11.06
N LEU A 81 4.19 -15.88 -11.96
CA LEU A 81 4.09 -17.31 -11.69
C LEU A 81 5.45 -17.99 -11.76
N PRO A 82 5.89 -18.68 -10.70
CA PRO A 82 6.96 -19.65 -10.80
C PRO A 82 6.51 -20.85 -11.66
N LYS A 83 7.46 -21.72 -12.07
CA LYS A 83 7.19 -22.83 -12.98
C LYS A 83 6.23 -23.91 -12.40
N ALA A 84 6.16 -24.05 -11.09
CA ALA A 84 5.29 -25.01 -10.42
C ALA A 84 4.15 -24.29 -9.67
N LYS A 85 3.12 -25.06 -9.28
CA LYS A 85 2.07 -24.58 -8.39
C LYS A 85 2.69 -24.08 -7.07
N ALA A 86 2.27 -22.90 -6.62
CA ALA A 86 2.91 -22.20 -5.52
C ALA A 86 1.92 -21.46 -4.62
N PRO A 87 2.24 -21.27 -3.32
CA PRO A 87 1.53 -20.35 -2.43
C PRO A 87 1.39 -18.98 -3.06
N VAL A 88 0.38 -18.24 -2.66
CA VAL A 88 0.09 -16.89 -3.20
C VAL A 88 0.61 -15.82 -2.27
N LEU A 89 1.32 -14.83 -2.80
CA LEU A 89 1.56 -13.55 -2.17
C LEU A 89 0.72 -12.48 -2.88
N LEU A 90 -0.35 -12.02 -2.25
CA LEU A 90 -1.10 -10.86 -2.70
C LEU A 90 -0.38 -9.59 -2.24
N TRP A 91 0.05 -8.77 -3.21
CA TRP A 91 0.76 -7.52 -2.93
C TRP A 91 -0.06 -6.30 -3.33
N ILE A 92 -0.16 -5.34 -2.41
CA ILE A 92 -0.90 -4.09 -2.56
C ILE A 92 0.11 -2.94 -2.55
N HIS A 93 0.13 -2.16 -3.63
CA HIS A 93 1.10 -1.09 -3.80
C HIS A 93 0.83 0.11 -2.89
N GLY A 94 1.89 0.87 -2.58
CA GLY A 94 1.85 2.13 -1.87
C GLY A 94 1.38 3.31 -2.72
N GLY A 95 1.77 4.52 -2.29
CA GLY A 95 1.42 5.77 -2.99
C GLY A 95 0.40 6.63 -2.27
N GLY A 96 0.29 6.50 -0.94
CA GLY A 96 -0.56 7.37 -0.10
C GLY A 96 -2.05 7.31 -0.46
N TYR A 97 -2.54 6.20 -0.97
CA TYR A 97 -3.91 5.98 -1.46
C TYR A 97 -4.33 6.86 -2.67
N VAL A 98 -3.51 7.82 -3.08
CA VAL A 98 -3.81 8.80 -4.14
C VAL A 98 -2.90 8.65 -5.36
N GLY A 99 -1.96 7.73 -5.33
CA GLY A 99 -1.00 7.44 -6.39
C GLY A 99 -0.49 6.01 -6.32
N GLY A 100 0.53 5.71 -7.12
CA GLY A 100 1.11 4.38 -7.25
C GLY A 100 0.41 3.52 -8.31
N ASP A 101 1.04 2.40 -8.64
CA ASP A 101 0.54 1.41 -9.60
C ASP A 101 1.27 0.07 -9.36
N LYS A 102 0.58 -1.06 -9.58
CA LYS A 102 1.15 -2.41 -9.53
C LYS A 102 2.39 -2.60 -10.40
N ALA A 103 2.51 -1.82 -11.48
CA ALA A 103 3.67 -1.87 -12.35
C ALA A 103 4.97 -1.42 -11.64
N GLY A 104 4.87 -0.62 -10.55
CA GLY A 104 6.00 -0.28 -9.70
C GLY A 104 6.65 -1.49 -9.03
N MET A 105 5.90 -2.57 -8.85
CA MET A 105 6.34 -3.77 -8.15
C MET A 105 7.05 -4.81 -9.03
N VAL A 106 7.32 -4.51 -10.29
CA VAL A 106 7.80 -5.49 -11.27
C VAL A 106 9.10 -6.19 -10.85
N GLU A 107 10.09 -5.48 -10.31
CA GLU A 107 11.34 -6.09 -9.85
C GLU A 107 11.11 -6.95 -8.61
N PHE A 108 10.46 -6.40 -7.59
CA PHE A 108 10.12 -7.11 -6.36
C PHE A 108 9.32 -8.38 -6.65
N ALA A 109 8.23 -8.26 -7.40
CA ALA A 109 7.34 -9.39 -7.69
C ALA A 109 8.02 -10.50 -8.48
N THR A 110 8.79 -10.13 -9.53
CA THR A 110 9.52 -11.11 -10.35
C THR A 110 10.57 -11.86 -9.53
N ARG A 111 11.38 -11.13 -8.77
CA ARG A 111 12.43 -11.73 -7.94
C ARG A 111 11.84 -12.58 -6.82
N THR A 112 10.81 -12.09 -6.14
CA THR A 112 10.15 -12.82 -5.04
C THR A 112 9.50 -14.11 -5.56
N ALA A 113 8.84 -14.08 -6.72
CA ALA A 113 8.27 -15.28 -7.32
C ALA A 113 9.35 -16.33 -7.65
N ALA A 114 10.52 -15.90 -8.15
CA ALA A 114 11.63 -16.80 -8.44
C ALA A 114 12.29 -17.34 -7.17
N ASP A 115 12.62 -16.46 -6.21
CA ASP A 115 13.48 -16.79 -5.09
C ASP A 115 12.75 -17.47 -3.92
N ALA A 116 11.48 -17.09 -3.67
CA ALA A 116 10.65 -17.71 -2.64
C ALA A 116 9.76 -18.84 -3.16
N HIS A 117 9.65 -19.04 -4.48
CA HIS A 117 8.71 -19.96 -5.10
C HIS A 117 7.25 -19.69 -4.68
N VAL A 118 6.84 -18.44 -4.66
CA VAL A 118 5.45 -17.98 -4.45
C VAL A 118 4.91 -17.38 -5.74
N ALA A 119 3.61 -17.54 -5.99
CA ALA A 119 2.93 -16.79 -7.03
C ALA A 119 2.62 -15.38 -6.50
N VAL A 120 3.16 -14.33 -7.13
CA VAL A 120 2.85 -12.97 -6.71
C VAL A 120 1.69 -12.42 -7.53
N VAL A 121 0.65 -11.96 -6.84
CA VAL A 121 -0.51 -11.25 -7.39
C VAL A 121 -0.37 -9.79 -6.97
N ALA A 122 0.11 -8.93 -7.87
CA ALA A 122 0.21 -7.50 -7.63
C ALA A 122 -1.04 -6.80 -8.15
N MET A 123 -1.80 -6.15 -7.26
CA MET A 123 -3.08 -5.55 -7.62
C MET A 123 -3.06 -4.04 -7.65
N ASN A 124 -3.87 -3.47 -8.55
CA ASN A 124 -4.30 -2.08 -8.46
C ASN A 124 -5.59 -1.97 -7.65
N TYR A 125 -5.85 -0.79 -7.15
CA TYR A 125 -7.10 -0.39 -6.52
C TYR A 125 -7.45 1.05 -6.92
N GLN A 126 -8.73 1.40 -6.95
CA GLN A 126 -9.15 2.74 -7.33
C GLN A 126 -8.69 3.76 -6.29
N LEU A 127 -7.95 4.77 -6.78
CA LEU A 127 -7.31 5.77 -5.95
C LEU A 127 -8.31 6.79 -5.38
N ALA A 128 -7.98 7.31 -4.21
CA ALA A 128 -8.67 8.46 -3.64
C ALA A 128 -8.27 9.75 -4.39
N PRO A 129 -9.17 10.72 -4.51
CA PRO A 129 -10.50 10.84 -3.91
C PRO A 129 -11.64 10.24 -4.72
N ASP A 130 -11.38 9.56 -5.83
CA ASP A 130 -12.42 8.94 -6.66
C ASP A 130 -13.00 7.69 -5.98
N SER A 131 -12.20 7.03 -5.17
CA SER A 131 -12.62 5.97 -4.27
C SER A 131 -12.17 6.28 -2.84
N GLN A 132 -13.10 6.25 -1.89
CA GLN A 132 -12.85 6.60 -0.50
C GLN A 132 -12.83 5.35 0.39
N TYR A 133 -12.26 5.45 1.57
CA TYR A 133 -12.29 4.41 2.57
C TYR A 133 -13.72 3.98 2.91
N PRO A 134 -14.03 2.67 3.01
CA PRO A 134 -13.13 1.52 2.96
C PRO A 134 -13.05 0.81 1.59
N ASN A 135 -13.32 1.47 0.49
CA ASN A 135 -13.47 0.84 -0.82
C ASN A 135 -12.21 0.10 -1.29
N GLN A 136 -11.00 0.59 -0.93
CA GLN A 136 -9.75 -0.09 -1.26
C GLN A 136 -9.72 -1.50 -0.64
N LEU A 137 -10.19 -1.61 0.60
CA LEU A 137 -10.30 -2.89 1.29
C LEU A 137 -11.35 -3.81 0.66
N GLN A 138 -12.47 -3.25 0.16
CA GLN A 138 -13.49 -4.01 -0.57
C GLN A 138 -12.93 -4.58 -1.87
N GLN A 139 -12.09 -3.82 -2.60
CA GLN A 139 -11.46 -4.32 -3.81
C GLN A 139 -10.49 -5.49 -3.54
N VAL A 140 -9.78 -5.48 -2.41
CA VAL A 140 -8.99 -6.65 -1.99
C VAL A 140 -9.89 -7.88 -1.79
N ASP A 141 -11.03 -7.71 -1.10
CA ASP A 141 -12.00 -8.80 -0.89
C ASP A 141 -12.61 -9.31 -2.21
N GLU A 142 -12.92 -8.42 -3.13
CA GLU A 142 -13.43 -8.75 -4.47
C GLU A 142 -12.42 -9.56 -5.27
N LEU A 143 -11.13 -9.17 -5.27
CA LEU A 143 -10.06 -9.93 -5.95
C LEU A 143 -9.86 -11.31 -5.31
N VAL A 144 -9.76 -11.40 -4.00
CA VAL A 144 -9.63 -12.68 -3.29
C VAL A 144 -10.81 -13.60 -3.62
N HIS A 145 -12.03 -13.07 -3.58
CA HIS A 145 -13.23 -13.83 -3.95
C HIS A 145 -13.21 -14.29 -5.41
N TYR A 146 -12.77 -13.43 -6.33
CA TYR A 146 -12.63 -13.76 -7.74
C TYR A 146 -11.64 -14.93 -7.92
N LEU A 147 -10.45 -14.86 -7.34
CA LEU A 147 -9.44 -15.92 -7.44
C LEU A 147 -9.95 -17.25 -6.88
N GLN A 148 -10.65 -17.24 -5.73
CA GLN A 148 -11.24 -18.45 -5.16
C GLN A 148 -12.29 -19.07 -6.05
N ARG A 149 -13.16 -18.27 -6.66
CA ARG A 149 -14.24 -18.78 -7.55
C ARG A 149 -13.72 -19.25 -8.90
N HIS A 150 -12.59 -18.73 -9.34
CA HIS A 150 -11.95 -19.03 -10.62
C HIS A 150 -10.65 -19.84 -10.44
N ALA A 151 -10.54 -20.61 -9.35
CA ALA A 151 -9.34 -21.39 -9.04
C ALA A 151 -8.92 -22.35 -10.17
N THR A 152 -9.88 -22.84 -10.95
CA THR A 152 -9.63 -23.70 -12.14
C THR A 152 -8.95 -22.95 -13.28
N ASP A 153 -9.13 -21.63 -13.38
CA ASP A 153 -8.54 -20.79 -14.41
C ASP A 153 -7.09 -20.43 -14.05
N PHE A 154 -6.74 -20.58 -12.77
CA PHE A 154 -5.41 -20.29 -12.22
C PHE A 154 -4.81 -21.52 -11.51
N PRO A 155 -4.59 -22.65 -12.21
CA PRO A 155 -4.18 -23.91 -11.59
C PRO A 155 -2.80 -23.86 -10.91
N GLN A 156 -1.97 -22.86 -11.24
CA GLN A 156 -0.66 -22.66 -10.61
C GLN A 156 -0.74 -21.96 -9.25
N LEU A 157 -1.89 -21.36 -8.88
CA LEU A 157 -2.08 -20.76 -7.57
C LEU A 157 -2.47 -21.80 -6.54
N ASP A 158 -1.72 -21.89 -5.45
CA ASP A 158 -2.16 -22.63 -4.27
C ASP A 158 -2.93 -21.70 -3.33
N LEU A 159 -4.21 -21.53 -3.61
CA LEU A 159 -5.11 -20.69 -2.83
C LEU A 159 -5.43 -21.22 -1.42
N THR A 160 -4.86 -22.38 -1.04
CA THR A 160 -4.91 -22.87 0.34
C THR A 160 -3.79 -22.28 1.22
N LYS A 161 -2.85 -21.55 0.61
CA LYS A 161 -1.72 -20.91 1.26
C LYS A 161 -1.54 -19.49 0.71
N ILE A 162 -2.01 -18.50 1.46
CA ILE A 162 -2.04 -17.11 1.03
C ILE A 162 -1.25 -16.25 2.02
N PHE A 163 -0.31 -15.49 1.50
CA PHE A 163 0.30 -14.35 2.17
C PHE A 163 -0.32 -13.06 1.63
N ILE A 164 -0.38 -12.05 2.47
CA ILE A 164 -0.82 -10.72 2.03
C ILE A 164 0.19 -9.67 2.51
N GLY A 165 0.55 -8.77 1.64
CA GLY A 165 1.51 -7.72 1.96
C GLY A 165 1.35 -6.49 1.11
N GLY A 166 2.13 -5.48 1.44
CA GLY A 166 2.17 -4.24 0.70
C GLY A 166 3.21 -3.29 1.25
N ASP A 167 3.32 -2.15 0.60
CA ASP A 167 4.20 -1.06 0.97
C ASP A 167 3.40 0.20 1.29
N SER A 168 3.83 0.97 2.29
CA SER A 168 3.22 2.25 2.66
C SER A 168 1.69 2.14 2.85
N ALA A 169 0.89 2.87 2.08
CA ALA A 169 -0.56 2.79 2.09
C ALA A 169 -1.09 1.38 1.79
N GLY A 170 -0.42 0.66 0.89
CA GLY A 170 -0.75 -0.73 0.57
C GLY A 170 -0.50 -1.70 1.72
N ALA A 171 0.54 -1.46 2.53
CA ALA A 171 0.78 -2.23 3.75
C ALA A 171 -0.34 -2.05 4.78
N GLN A 172 -0.84 -0.82 4.95
CA GLN A 172 -1.99 -0.58 5.81
C GLN A 172 -3.24 -1.33 5.32
N ILE A 173 -3.54 -1.29 4.01
CA ILE A 173 -4.67 -2.01 3.43
C ILE A 173 -4.50 -3.53 3.62
N ALA A 174 -3.29 -4.06 3.37
CA ALA A 174 -2.97 -5.48 3.52
C ALA A 174 -3.17 -5.99 4.97
N LEU A 175 -2.57 -5.28 5.94
CA LEU A 175 -2.71 -5.63 7.35
C LEU A 175 -4.14 -5.45 7.85
N GLN A 176 -4.87 -4.45 7.35
CA GLN A 176 -6.27 -4.25 7.68
C GLN A 176 -7.13 -5.40 7.13
N TYR A 177 -6.87 -5.87 5.91
CA TYR A 177 -7.57 -7.02 5.36
C TYR A 177 -7.24 -8.30 6.14
N ALA A 178 -5.99 -8.51 6.54
CA ALA A 178 -5.63 -9.62 7.43
C ALA A 178 -6.35 -9.54 8.78
N THR A 179 -6.54 -8.34 9.31
CA THR A 179 -7.34 -8.13 10.54
C THR A 179 -8.80 -8.52 10.33
N VAL A 180 -9.40 -8.17 9.18
CA VAL A 180 -10.75 -8.61 8.81
C VAL A 180 -10.85 -10.14 8.80
N GLN A 181 -9.85 -10.82 8.28
CA GLN A 181 -9.84 -12.28 8.18
C GLN A 181 -9.72 -12.98 9.55
N THR A 182 -9.13 -12.32 10.56
CA THR A 182 -8.77 -12.93 11.85
C THR A 182 -9.52 -12.34 13.05
N ASN A 183 -10.35 -11.32 12.82
CA ASN A 183 -11.23 -10.71 13.83
C ASN A 183 -12.66 -10.54 13.28
N PRO A 184 -13.55 -11.53 13.49
CA PRO A 184 -14.91 -11.51 12.95
C PRO A 184 -15.76 -10.33 13.43
N ASP A 185 -15.53 -9.81 14.64
CA ASP A 185 -16.28 -8.65 15.14
C ASP A 185 -15.84 -7.37 14.46
N TYR A 186 -14.55 -7.23 14.16
CA TYR A 186 -14.04 -6.15 13.34
C TYR A 186 -14.56 -6.24 11.90
N ALA A 187 -14.57 -7.42 11.30
CA ALA A 187 -15.10 -7.66 9.95
C ALA A 187 -16.55 -7.14 9.81
N LYS A 188 -17.39 -7.38 10.82
CA LYS A 188 -18.79 -6.88 10.85
C LYS A 188 -18.88 -5.36 10.77
N THR A 189 -17.95 -4.63 11.40
CA THR A 189 -17.94 -3.15 11.37
C THR A 189 -17.68 -2.59 9.96
N LEU A 190 -17.07 -3.39 9.09
CA LEU A 190 -16.73 -3.07 7.71
C LEU A 190 -17.68 -3.70 6.69
N ASN A 191 -18.72 -4.44 7.17
CA ASN A 191 -19.62 -5.25 6.33
C ASN A 191 -18.87 -6.24 5.42
N LEU A 192 -17.74 -6.78 5.90
CA LEU A 192 -16.95 -7.80 5.22
C LEU A 192 -17.10 -9.16 5.91
N THR A 193 -16.91 -10.21 5.13
CA THR A 193 -16.95 -11.59 5.63
C THR A 193 -15.58 -12.22 5.50
N PRO A 194 -14.98 -12.79 6.56
CA PRO A 194 -13.74 -13.53 6.47
C PRO A 194 -13.84 -14.68 5.45
N ARG A 195 -12.86 -14.76 4.53
CA ARG A 195 -12.84 -15.74 3.42
C ARG A 195 -11.62 -16.65 3.42
N ILE A 196 -10.50 -16.17 3.95
CA ILE A 196 -9.19 -16.84 3.90
C ILE A 196 -8.59 -17.04 5.30
N THR A 197 -9.41 -17.17 6.32
CA THR A 197 -8.96 -17.29 7.72
C THR A 197 -8.01 -18.46 7.95
N LYS A 198 -8.25 -19.58 7.27
CA LYS A 198 -7.42 -20.80 7.41
C LYS A 198 -6.27 -20.84 6.41
N GLU A 199 -6.43 -20.17 5.30
CA GLU A 199 -5.48 -20.10 4.19
C GLU A 199 -4.41 -19.04 4.40
N LEU A 200 -4.63 -18.08 5.31
CA LEU A 200 -3.71 -16.96 5.56
C LEU A 200 -2.51 -17.43 6.38
N GLN A 201 -1.35 -17.48 5.71
CA GLN A 201 -0.10 -17.99 6.27
C GLN A 201 0.75 -16.91 6.93
N GLY A 202 0.67 -15.67 6.46
CA GLY A 202 1.44 -14.56 7.00
C GLY A 202 1.14 -13.22 6.35
N THR A 203 1.63 -12.15 6.97
CA THR A 203 1.55 -10.78 6.44
C THR A 203 2.92 -10.14 6.32
N LEU A 204 3.03 -9.20 5.36
CA LEU A 204 4.23 -8.40 5.15
C LEU A 204 3.88 -6.91 5.13
N SER A 205 4.60 -6.12 5.93
CA SER A 205 4.42 -4.67 6.02
C SER A 205 5.73 -3.96 5.73
N TYR A 206 5.79 -3.25 4.62
CA TYR A 206 6.88 -2.35 4.28
C TYR A 206 6.44 -0.91 4.52
N CYS A 207 7.02 -0.25 5.52
CA CYS A 207 6.78 1.18 5.81
C CYS A 207 5.30 1.58 5.95
N GLY A 208 4.44 0.70 6.48
CA GLY A 208 3.01 0.94 6.57
C GLY A 208 2.57 1.74 7.78
N PRO A 209 1.68 2.73 7.62
CA PRO A 209 1.02 3.38 8.76
C PRO A 209 0.02 2.41 9.39
N VAL A 210 0.36 1.84 10.54
CA VAL A 210 -0.48 0.84 11.21
C VAL A 210 -1.45 1.44 12.24
N ASP A 211 -1.31 2.73 12.56
CA ASP A 211 -2.23 3.50 13.39
C ASP A 211 -2.53 4.87 12.76
N LEU A 212 -3.58 4.95 11.95
CA LEU A 212 -3.97 6.18 11.27
C LEU A 212 -4.50 7.24 12.26
N GLN A 213 -4.99 6.84 13.43
CA GLN A 213 -5.39 7.77 14.46
C GLN A 213 -4.18 8.50 15.05
N GLN A 214 -3.04 7.81 15.22
CA GLN A 214 -1.80 8.45 15.62
C GLN A 214 -1.32 9.46 14.57
N VAL A 215 -1.40 9.13 13.27
CA VAL A 215 -1.03 10.06 12.18
C VAL A 215 -1.85 11.35 12.24
N ALA A 216 -3.12 11.28 12.63
CA ALA A 216 -3.99 12.45 12.75
C ALA A 216 -3.57 13.42 13.88
N HIS A 217 -2.91 12.90 14.90
CA HIS A 217 -2.46 13.68 16.07
C HIS A 217 -0.98 14.06 16.01
N GLU A 218 -0.23 13.51 15.09
CA GLU A 218 1.20 13.81 14.94
C GLU A 218 1.42 15.21 14.38
N GLN A 219 2.27 15.99 15.08
CA GLN A 219 2.60 17.36 14.69
C GLN A 219 3.97 17.40 14.03
N SER A 220 4.00 17.48 12.72
CA SER A 220 5.23 17.79 11.99
C SER A 220 5.44 19.30 11.84
N GLN A 221 6.69 19.77 11.80
CA GLN A 221 7.03 21.13 11.40
C GLN A 221 7.27 21.23 9.88
N ASP A 222 7.44 20.11 9.20
CA ASP A 222 7.64 20.07 7.76
C ASP A 222 6.36 20.45 7.00
N ARG A 223 6.48 21.48 6.14
CA ARG A 223 5.34 22.04 5.38
C ARG A 223 4.84 21.08 4.30
N PHE A 224 5.75 20.33 3.69
CA PHE A 224 5.40 19.35 2.68
C PHE A 224 4.67 18.17 3.32
N LEU A 225 5.16 17.64 4.44
CA LEU A 225 4.52 16.56 5.16
C LEU A 225 3.11 16.94 5.65
N LYS A 226 2.95 18.18 6.18
CA LYS A 226 1.60 18.69 6.52
C LYS A 226 0.66 18.72 5.33
N PHE A 227 1.14 19.22 4.19
CA PHE A 227 0.35 19.25 2.95
C PHE A 227 0.01 17.84 2.49
N PHE A 228 0.98 16.93 2.48
CA PHE A 228 0.83 15.54 2.09
C PHE A 228 -0.22 14.83 2.94
N VAL A 229 -0.03 14.78 4.27
CA VAL A 229 -0.94 14.11 5.20
C VAL A 229 -2.35 14.67 5.10
N LYS A 230 -2.51 16.01 5.10
CA LYS A 230 -3.82 16.64 4.95
C LYS A 230 -4.50 16.25 3.65
N THR A 231 -3.78 16.29 2.52
CA THR A 231 -4.34 15.99 1.20
C THR A 231 -4.75 14.53 1.09
N VAL A 232 -3.87 13.62 1.53
CA VAL A 232 -4.11 12.17 1.53
C VAL A 232 -5.30 11.81 2.41
N ALA A 233 -5.31 12.28 3.65
CA ALA A 233 -6.37 11.97 4.60
C ALA A 233 -7.72 12.54 4.13
N TRP A 234 -7.75 13.78 3.65
CA TRP A 234 -8.98 14.36 3.09
C TRP A 234 -9.47 13.61 1.85
N SER A 235 -8.55 13.19 0.98
CA SER A 235 -8.91 12.38 -0.20
C SER A 235 -9.49 11.03 0.21
N LEU A 236 -8.82 10.32 1.11
CA LEU A 236 -9.19 8.98 1.57
C LEU A 236 -10.51 8.97 2.33
N LEU A 237 -10.70 9.92 3.25
CA LEU A 237 -11.84 9.95 4.17
C LEU A 237 -13.02 10.81 3.66
N GLY A 238 -12.83 11.53 2.55
CA GLY A 238 -13.88 12.33 1.92
C GLY A 238 -14.29 13.60 2.69
N THR A 239 -13.63 13.92 3.79
CA THR A 239 -13.95 15.07 4.63
C THR A 239 -12.73 15.94 4.91
N LYS A 240 -12.94 17.28 4.90
CA LYS A 240 -11.89 18.23 5.26
C LYS A 240 -11.59 18.18 6.77
N ASP A 241 -12.57 17.79 7.56
CA ASP A 241 -12.46 17.55 9.01
C ASP A 241 -12.05 16.09 9.30
N TRP A 242 -11.05 15.61 8.55
CA TRP A 242 -10.59 14.23 8.60
C TRP A 242 -10.03 13.82 9.96
N GLN A 243 -9.46 14.75 10.73
CA GLN A 243 -8.85 14.47 12.04
C GLN A 243 -9.86 13.96 13.08
N HIS A 244 -11.13 14.33 12.92
CA HIS A 244 -12.21 13.88 13.80
C HIS A 244 -13.03 12.72 13.21
N SER A 245 -12.58 12.14 12.10
CA SER A 245 -13.30 11.03 11.47
C SER A 245 -13.19 9.73 12.28
N ALA A 246 -14.32 9.12 12.59
CA ALA A 246 -14.36 7.80 13.22
C ALA A 246 -13.71 6.70 12.36
N GLN A 247 -13.59 6.93 11.05
CA GLN A 247 -12.92 6.01 10.12
C GLN A 247 -11.42 5.88 10.39
N LEU A 248 -10.77 6.89 10.99
CA LEU A 248 -9.36 6.79 11.41
C LEU A 248 -9.17 5.67 12.43
N GLN A 249 -10.02 5.61 13.45
CA GLN A 249 -9.96 4.54 14.44
C GLN A 249 -10.25 3.18 13.80
N GLN A 250 -11.25 3.12 12.92
CA GLN A 250 -11.59 1.89 12.21
C GLN A 250 -10.44 1.41 11.33
N ALA A 251 -9.70 2.32 10.68
CA ALA A 251 -8.57 1.99 9.81
C ALA A 251 -7.25 1.75 10.57
N SER A 252 -7.19 2.00 11.89
CA SER A 252 -6.00 1.81 12.73
C SER A 252 -5.84 0.34 13.09
N VAL A 253 -5.08 -0.41 12.26
CA VAL A 253 -4.85 -1.85 12.38
C VAL A 253 -4.39 -2.25 13.79
N ALA A 254 -3.44 -1.49 14.35
CA ALA A 254 -2.88 -1.74 15.67
C ALA A 254 -3.94 -1.84 16.78
N GLN A 255 -5.12 -1.25 16.59
CA GLN A 255 -6.20 -1.28 17.59
C GLN A 255 -7.06 -2.55 17.50
N HIS A 256 -7.02 -3.27 16.38
CA HIS A 256 -7.96 -4.36 16.06
C HIS A 256 -7.30 -5.73 15.93
N VAL A 257 -5.96 -5.83 15.92
CA VAL A 257 -5.27 -7.13 15.90
C VAL A 257 -5.56 -7.94 17.16
N THR A 258 -5.67 -9.26 16.99
CA THR A 258 -5.95 -10.25 18.05
C THR A 258 -4.87 -11.32 18.06
N ALA A 259 -4.93 -12.26 19.03
CA ALA A 259 -4.06 -13.42 19.08
C ALA A 259 -4.21 -14.38 17.87
N SER A 260 -5.27 -14.21 17.07
CA SER A 260 -5.48 -14.97 15.83
C SER A 260 -4.82 -14.31 14.61
N PHE A 261 -4.15 -13.16 14.78
CA PHE A 261 -3.44 -12.50 13.67
C PHE A 261 -2.31 -13.39 13.15
N PRO A 262 -2.02 -13.42 11.83
CA PRO A 262 -1.03 -14.33 11.28
C PRO A 262 0.41 -13.90 11.60
N PRO A 263 1.40 -14.80 11.45
CA PRO A 263 2.81 -14.43 11.46
C PRO A 263 3.07 -13.20 10.60
N THR A 264 3.90 -12.28 11.08
CA THR A 264 4.07 -10.96 10.45
C THR A 264 5.53 -10.61 10.24
N PHE A 265 5.89 -10.26 9.02
CA PHE A 265 7.14 -9.57 8.71
C PHE A 265 6.88 -8.06 8.65
N ILE A 266 7.65 -7.28 9.40
CA ILE A 266 7.50 -5.83 9.46
C ILE A 266 8.85 -5.13 9.38
N THR A 267 8.94 -4.13 8.51
CA THR A 267 10.13 -3.29 8.35
C THR A 267 9.72 -1.86 8.05
N ASP A 268 10.55 -0.92 8.48
CA ASP A 268 10.34 0.50 8.22
C ASP A 268 11.68 1.24 8.18
N ALA A 269 11.65 2.52 7.81
CA ALA A 269 12.77 3.43 7.73
C ALA A 269 12.66 4.51 8.81
N GLN A 270 13.70 5.32 8.98
CA GLN A 270 13.67 6.43 9.95
C GLN A 270 13.12 7.72 9.34
N ASN A 271 13.38 7.96 8.05
CA ASN A 271 13.01 9.21 7.40
C ASN A 271 11.67 9.07 6.67
N PHE A 272 10.76 10.01 6.91
CA PHE A 272 9.42 10.08 6.29
C PHE A 272 8.64 8.77 6.40
N SER A 273 8.70 8.12 7.57
CA SER A 273 8.21 6.78 7.75
C SER A 273 7.43 6.64 9.06
N PHE A 274 6.94 5.43 9.35
CA PHE A 274 6.08 5.12 10.49
C PHE A 274 6.75 4.15 11.46
N GLN A 275 8.09 4.16 11.57
CA GLN A 275 8.85 3.19 12.35
C GLN A 275 8.33 3.04 13.79
N SER A 276 8.03 4.13 14.48
CA SER A 276 7.49 4.07 15.85
C SER A 276 6.17 3.32 15.96
N GLN A 277 5.31 3.44 14.94
CA GLN A 277 4.07 2.68 14.86
C GLN A 277 4.34 1.20 14.58
N GLY A 278 5.30 0.91 13.70
CA GLY A 278 5.77 -0.45 13.42
C GLY A 278 6.31 -1.14 14.68
N GLU A 279 7.17 -0.47 15.43
CA GLU A 279 7.71 -0.98 16.70
C GLU A 279 6.60 -1.23 17.74
N ALA A 280 5.62 -0.32 17.84
CA ALA A 280 4.47 -0.51 18.72
C ALA A 280 3.60 -1.71 18.30
N LEU A 281 3.42 -1.93 17.00
CA LEU A 281 2.72 -3.11 16.50
C LEU A 281 3.48 -4.40 16.82
N VAL A 282 4.82 -4.42 16.68
CA VAL A 282 5.67 -5.56 17.07
C VAL A 282 5.48 -5.89 18.55
N GLN A 283 5.52 -4.89 19.43
CA GLN A 283 5.29 -5.10 20.88
C GLN A 283 3.90 -5.69 21.14
N LYS A 284 2.86 -5.18 20.47
CA LYS A 284 1.49 -5.67 20.63
C LYS A 284 1.34 -7.12 20.15
N LEU A 285 1.85 -7.45 18.96
CA LEU A 285 1.78 -8.81 18.42
C LEU A 285 2.55 -9.79 19.29
N THR A 286 3.73 -9.40 19.78
CA THR A 286 4.52 -10.20 20.72
C THR A 286 3.75 -10.47 22.00
N ALA A 287 3.09 -9.46 22.58
CA ALA A 287 2.25 -9.62 23.77
C ALA A 287 1.04 -10.55 23.52
N LEU A 288 0.55 -10.61 22.30
CA LEU A 288 -0.51 -11.52 21.85
C LEU A 288 0.03 -12.93 21.48
N GLN A 289 1.32 -13.16 21.62
CA GLN A 289 2.00 -14.41 21.22
C GLN A 289 1.90 -14.72 19.71
N VAL A 290 1.73 -13.71 18.88
CA VAL A 290 1.79 -13.82 17.43
C VAL A 290 3.25 -13.77 16.99
N PRO A 291 3.72 -14.71 16.13
CA PRO A 291 5.08 -14.67 15.60
C PRO A 291 5.34 -13.40 14.79
N VAL A 292 6.43 -12.69 15.10
CA VAL A 292 6.83 -11.46 14.41
C VAL A 292 8.30 -11.51 14.05
N THR A 293 8.61 -11.27 12.80
CA THR A 293 9.95 -10.95 12.30
C THR A 293 10.02 -9.48 12.00
N SER A 294 10.86 -8.72 12.71
CA SER A 294 10.97 -7.28 12.50
C SER A 294 12.38 -6.88 12.11
N LEU A 295 12.49 -5.90 11.22
CA LEU A 295 13.76 -5.36 10.74
C LEU A 295 13.70 -3.83 10.73
N PHE A 296 14.38 -3.21 11.68
CA PHE A 296 14.53 -1.77 11.78
C PHE A 296 16.01 -1.42 11.85
N PHE A 297 16.50 -0.69 10.87
CA PHE A 297 17.90 -0.27 10.82
C PHE A 297 18.13 0.98 11.66
N GLN A 298 19.38 1.16 12.11
CA GLN A 298 19.78 2.37 12.85
C GLN A 298 20.20 3.50 11.90
N GLU A 299 20.49 3.16 10.66
CA GLU A 299 20.86 4.09 9.59
C GLU A 299 19.67 4.93 9.17
N ALA A 300 19.92 6.18 8.78
CA ALA A 300 18.89 7.12 8.33
C ALA A 300 18.41 6.78 6.91
N LEU A 301 17.71 5.66 6.76
CA LEU A 301 17.10 5.22 5.50
C LEU A 301 15.83 6.02 5.21
N ASN A 302 15.53 6.18 3.93
CA ASN A 302 14.30 6.82 3.46
C ASN A 302 13.14 5.83 3.38
N HIS A 303 11.93 6.36 3.41
CA HIS A 303 10.71 5.61 3.14
C HIS A 303 10.83 4.77 1.87
N GLU A 304 10.39 3.51 1.93
CA GLU A 304 10.46 2.53 0.82
C GLU A 304 11.89 2.16 0.34
N TYR A 305 12.92 2.30 1.21
CA TYR A 305 14.29 1.86 0.91
C TYR A 305 14.35 0.40 0.43
N GLN A 306 13.38 -0.41 0.79
CA GLN A 306 13.29 -1.85 0.50
C GLN A 306 13.33 -2.18 -0.99
N PHE A 307 12.98 -1.22 -1.84
CA PHE A 307 12.97 -1.39 -3.30
C PHE A 307 14.22 -0.86 -4.00
N ASP A 308 15.11 -0.17 -3.29
CA ASP A 308 16.42 0.23 -3.80
C ASP A 308 17.46 -0.85 -3.52
N TYR A 309 17.48 -1.88 -4.34
CA TYR A 309 18.41 -3.01 -4.17
C TYR A 309 19.88 -2.67 -4.41
N ALA A 310 20.23 -1.43 -4.73
CA ALA A 310 21.60 -0.95 -4.68
C ALA A 310 22.09 -0.79 -3.22
N LEU A 311 21.15 -0.63 -2.28
CA LEU A 311 21.46 -0.50 -0.85
C LEU A 311 21.67 -1.89 -0.19
N PRO A 312 22.72 -2.08 0.62
CA PRO A 312 22.92 -3.32 1.40
C PRO A 312 21.73 -3.64 2.33
N GLU A 313 21.10 -2.61 2.91
CA GLU A 313 19.95 -2.73 3.80
C GLU A 313 18.71 -3.26 3.07
N ALA A 314 18.48 -2.79 1.84
CA ALA A 314 17.41 -3.32 0.99
C ALA A 314 17.65 -4.78 0.61
N GLN A 315 18.91 -5.16 0.33
CA GLN A 315 19.25 -6.56 0.07
C GLN A 315 19.05 -7.43 1.31
N THR A 316 19.42 -6.95 2.49
CA THR A 316 19.20 -7.64 3.76
C THR A 316 17.69 -7.80 4.02
N CYS A 317 16.90 -6.75 3.84
CA CYS A 317 15.45 -6.78 3.97
C CYS A 317 14.84 -7.80 3.01
N TYR A 318 15.26 -7.79 1.75
CA TYR A 318 14.79 -8.74 0.75
C TYR A 318 15.11 -10.19 1.14
N GLN A 319 16.34 -10.48 1.59
CA GLN A 319 16.73 -11.82 2.05
C GLN A 319 15.88 -12.31 3.22
N GLN A 320 15.60 -11.45 4.20
CA GLN A 320 14.73 -11.78 5.33
C GLN A 320 13.28 -11.98 4.90
N THR A 321 12.79 -11.19 3.94
CA THR A 321 11.46 -11.40 3.33
C THR A 321 11.35 -12.79 2.68
N ILE A 322 12.36 -13.19 1.89
CA ILE A 322 12.39 -14.50 1.27
C ILE A 322 12.46 -15.62 2.32
N ALA A 323 13.25 -15.43 3.38
CA ALA A 323 13.34 -16.39 4.48
C ALA A 323 11.99 -16.55 5.19
N PHE A 324 11.31 -15.43 5.50
CA PHE A 324 9.98 -15.43 6.12
C PHE A 324 8.95 -16.16 5.25
N LEU A 325 8.89 -15.86 3.94
CA LEU A 325 7.98 -16.54 3.03
C LEU A 325 8.23 -18.06 2.99
N LYS A 326 9.50 -18.48 3.00
CA LYS A 326 9.87 -19.91 3.00
C LYS A 326 9.59 -20.62 4.33
N GLU A 327 9.60 -19.91 5.44
CA GLU A 327 9.32 -20.46 6.76
C GLU A 327 7.85 -20.81 6.93
N TYR A 328 6.95 -19.96 6.39
CA TYR A 328 5.51 -20.07 6.64
C TYR A 328 4.69 -20.60 5.44
N GLN A 329 5.33 -21.00 4.33
CA GLN A 329 4.63 -21.57 3.16
C GLN A 329 4.28 -23.06 3.26
#